data_650428dc0a877ade99719d212f0821da
#
_entry.id   650428dc0a877ade99719d212f0821da
#
_cell.length_a   1.000
_cell.length_b   1.000
_cell.length_c   1.000
_cell.angle_alpha   90.00
_cell.angle_beta   90.00
_cell.angle_gamma   90.00
#
_symmetry.space_group_name_H-M   'P 1'
#
loop_
_entity.id
_entity.type
_entity.pdbx_description
1 polymer ?
#
loop_
_entity_poly.entity_id
_entity_poly.type
_entity_poly.pdbx_seq_one_letter_code
_entity_poly.pdbx_strand_id
1 'polypeptide(L)'
;WRAARSGKRALLRAKLTQSGRTVRMTGRGRCKVTNARPPEEFSSQGRTNAEFLAQAFSEFNNRATIRFFERRGVKLDIERGDRVFPHSGKAWDIANALLDYCVENGVKILYNTRVTELMTLGGHVFGVRYRNKRGFERKVEAPQVIVATGGLSYPATGSTGDGYRFAADLGHTVEPVRPSLTPLVSSHNQMKYLHGLLLRNVRATLWVDDTPVREEFGELGFSERGIEGAVALRVSRDAVDALIDGRRVKLVLDLKPALTEEMLLHRIERELAEMEPTEFFAELLRKLVPRPLVMPLAEELDIHSKNYVSKLTDAEKRRLVKTLKGLTFPIVDYAPFEYAVTTAGRVRSDEVHPSPMAGRHAR
;
A
#
# COMPACT_ATOMS: atom_id res chain seq x y z
N TRP A 1 24.54 -3.92 -7.01
CA TRP A 1 25.02 -4.17 -8.38
C TRP A 1 25.80 -2.96 -8.96
N ARG A 2 25.36 -1.69 -8.73
CA ARG A 2 26.11 -0.50 -9.19
C ARG A 2 27.56 -0.52 -8.66
N ALA A 3 27.77 -0.85 -7.39
CA ALA A 3 29.10 -0.96 -6.81
C ALA A 3 29.97 -2.01 -7.52
N ALA A 4 29.43 -3.18 -7.84
CA ALA A 4 30.16 -4.22 -8.56
C ALA A 4 30.50 -3.80 -9.99
N ARG A 5 29.57 -3.15 -10.71
CA ARG A 5 29.81 -2.62 -12.05
C ARG A 5 30.91 -1.55 -12.12
N SER A 6 31.15 -0.83 -11.04
CA SER A 6 32.26 0.14 -10.94
C SER A 6 33.60 -0.49 -10.57
N GLY A 7 33.78 -1.82 -10.70
CA GLY A 7 35.01 -2.54 -10.39
C GLY A 7 35.25 -2.80 -8.91
N LYS A 8 34.31 -2.47 -8.03
CA LYS A 8 34.42 -2.72 -6.59
C LYS A 8 33.90 -4.12 -6.24
N ARG A 9 34.60 -4.83 -5.37
CA ARG A 9 34.08 -6.09 -4.82
C ARG A 9 32.87 -5.84 -3.95
N ALA A 10 31.75 -6.48 -4.28
CA ALA A 10 30.50 -6.34 -3.55
C ALA A 10 30.14 -7.65 -2.82
N LEU A 11 29.73 -7.52 -1.55
CA LEU A 11 29.26 -8.61 -0.73
C LEU A 11 27.86 -8.28 -0.23
N LEU A 12 26.87 -9.08 -0.63
CA LEU A 12 25.50 -8.96 -0.17
C LEU A 12 25.25 -9.95 0.98
N ARG A 13 24.72 -9.45 2.08
CA ARG A 13 24.31 -10.28 3.22
C ARG A 13 22.80 -10.27 3.35
N ALA A 14 22.20 -11.47 3.33
CA ALA A 14 20.77 -11.65 3.48
C ALA A 14 20.49 -12.52 4.70
N LYS A 15 19.62 -12.06 5.60
CA LYS A 15 19.27 -12.82 6.80
C LYS A 15 18.40 -14.04 6.52
N LEU A 16 17.70 -14.07 5.40
CA LEU A 16 16.85 -15.18 4.97
C LEU A 16 17.59 -16.16 4.08
N THR A 17 16.96 -17.30 3.81
CA THR A 17 17.46 -18.39 2.97
C THR A 17 17.44 -18.07 1.48
N GLN A 18 16.69 -17.04 1.06
CA GLN A 18 16.49 -16.67 -0.34
C GLN A 18 16.37 -15.15 -0.48
N SER A 19 16.91 -14.61 -1.57
CA SER A 19 16.70 -13.21 -1.97
C SER A 19 15.36 -13.01 -2.72
N GLY A 20 14.91 -11.76 -2.79
CA GLY A 20 13.75 -11.38 -3.60
C GLY A 20 12.38 -11.81 -3.04
N ARG A 21 12.28 -12.25 -1.78
CA ARG A 21 10.99 -12.68 -1.19
C ARG A 21 9.94 -11.59 -1.22
N THR A 22 10.29 -10.37 -0.87
CA THR A 22 9.37 -9.21 -0.92
C THR A 22 8.89 -8.96 -2.35
N VAL A 23 9.81 -8.96 -3.33
CA VAL A 23 9.48 -8.79 -4.75
C VAL A 23 8.46 -9.84 -5.21
N ARG A 24 8.66 -11.09 -4.81
CA ARG A 24 7.79 -12.23 -5.19
C ARG A 24 6.39 -12.17 -4.58
N MET A 25 6.22 -11.50 -3.44
CA MET A 25 4.92 -11.35 -2.79
C MET A 25 4.11 -10.17 -3.31
N THR A 26 4.75 -9.17 -3.93
CA THR A 26 4.07 -7.96 -4.39
C THR A 26 3.13 -8.23 -5.57
N GLY A 27 2.06 -7.44 -5.68
CA GLY A 27 1.11 -7.54 -6.78
C GLY A 27 0.43 -8.93 -6.89
N ARG A 28 0.16 -9.59 -5.78
CA ARG A 28 -0.40 -10.96 -5.74
C ARG A 28 0.48 -11.98 -6.50
N GLY A 29 1.79 -11.89 -6.33
CA GLY A 29 2.75 -12.76 -6.99
C GLY A 29 3.14 -12.37 -8.42
N ARG A 30 2.61 -11.24 -8.93
CA ARG A 30 2.89 -10.75 -10.29
C ARG A 30 4.06 -9.75 -10.34
N CYS A 31 4.37 -9.05 -9.25
CA CYS A 31 5.33 -7.95 -9.13
C CYS A 31 5.00 -6.76 -10.05
N LYS A 32 4.36 -5.72 -9.51
CA LYS A 32 4.34 -4.43 -10.21
C LYS A 32 5.74 -3.84 -10.22
N VAL A 33 6.39 -3.85 -11.39
CA VAL A 33 7.79 -3.40 -11.55
C VAL A 33 7.92 -1.91 -11.38
N THR A 34 7.06 -1.15 -12.06
CA THR A 34 7.02 0.31 -12.02
C THR A 34 5.68 0.83 -12.58
N ASN A 35 5.62 2.12 -12.90
CA ASN A 35 4.55 2.75 -13.65
C ASN A 35 5.14 3.45 -14.88
N ALA A 36 4.47 3.39 -16.03
CA ALA A 36 4.96 3.93 -17.30
C ALA A 36 4.67 5.42 -17.51
N ARG A 37 4.03 6.10 -16.55
CA ARG A 37 3.76 7.55 -16.61
C ARG A 37 5.03 8.36 -16.89
N PRO A 38 4.89 9.56 -17.44
CA PRO A 38 6.01 10.48 -17.58
C PRO A 38 6.77 10.65 -16.26
N PRO A 39 8.11 10.64 -16.24
CA PRO A 39 8.91 10.78 -15.02
C PRO A 39 8.56 12.01 -14.18
N GLU A 40 8.14 13.07 -14.83
CA GLU A 40 7.80 14.36 -14.23
C GLU A 40 6.56 14.25 -13.31
N GLU A 41 5.65 13.34 -13.61
CA GLU A 41 4.46 13.11 -12.80
C GLU A 41 4.75 12.38 -11.48
N PHE A 42 5.91 11.76 -11.34
CA PHE A 42 6.26 11.04 -10.09
C PHE A 42 6.51 12.01 -8.93
N SER A 43 7.07 13.18 -9.18
CA SER A 43 7.31 14.20 -8.16
C SER A 43 6.00 14.69 -7.53
N SER A 44 4.94 14.87 -8.33
CA SER A 44 3.61 15.28 -7.86
C SER A 44 2.92 14.23 -6.98
N GLN A 45 3.30 12.96 -7.10
CA GLN A 45 2.79 11.86 -6.27
C GLN A 45 3.56 11.72 -4.94
N GLY A 46 4.73 12.35 -4.84
CA GLY A 46 5.53 12.39 -3.63
C GLY A 46 4.92 13.35 -2.60
N ARG A 47 4.32 12.83 -1.52
CA ARG A 47 3.71 13.65 -0.47
C ARG A 47 4.74 14.42 0.38
N THR A 48 5.94 13.87 0.48
CA THR A 48 7.03 14.43 1.30
C THR A 48 8.36 14.16 0.62
N ASN A 49 9.26 15.15 0.63
CA ASN A 49 10.64 15.02 0.14
C ASN A 49 10.79 14.63 -1.34
N ALA A 50 9.91 15.08 -2.22
CA ALA A 50 10.03 14.87 -3.66
C ALA A 50 11.38 15.39 -4.17
N GLU A 51 11.84 16.56 -3.71
CA GLU A 51 13.13 17.15 -4.04
C GLU A 51 14.32 16.28 -3.64
N PHE A 52 14.27 15.66 -2.44
CA PHE A 52 15.32 14.77 -1.98
C PHE A 52 15.50 13.56 -2.92
N LEU A 53 14.42 13.03 -3.46
CA LEU A 53 14.44 11.89 -4.37
C LEU A 53 14.70 12.28 -5.83
N ALA A 54 14.53 13.54 -6.19
CA ALA A 54 14.60 14.01 -7.59
C ALA A 54 15.92 13.62 -8.24
N GLN A 55 17.06 13.78 -7.55
CA GLN A 55 18.37 13.43 -8.10
C GLN A 55 18.52 11.91 -8.33
N ALA A 56 18.14 11.08 -7.35
CA ALA A 56 18.21 9.64 -7.54
C ALA A 56 17.29 9.16 -8.67
N PHE A 57 16.11 9.78 -8.80
CA PHE A 57 15.15 9.48 -9.85
C PHE A 57 15.59 9.98 -11.23
N SER A 58 16.31 11.10 -11.33
CA SER A 58 16.88 11.58 -12.59
C SER A 58 17.93 10.61 -13.14
N GLU A 59 18.71 9.96 -12.26
CA GLU A 59 19.72 8.96 -12.65
C GLU A 59 19.14 7.58 -12.99
N PHE A 60 18.07 7.15 -12.28
CA PHE A 60 17.45 5.84 -12.49
C PHE A 60 15.95 5.89 -12.28
N ASN A 61 15.23 6.38 -13.29
CA ASN A 61 13.78 6.53 -13.29
C ASN A 61 13.04 5.26 -13.75
N ASN A 62 11.73 5.37 -13.88
CA ASN A 62 10.86 4.29 -14.34
C ASN A 62 11.21 3.80 -15.75
N ARG A 63 11.56 4.69 -16.68
CA ARG A 63 12.00 4.31 -18.04
C ARG A 63 13.32 3.53 -18.01
N ALA A 64 14.25 3.96 -17.15
CA ALA A 64 15.52 3.22 -16.93
C ALA A 64 15.26 1.83 -16.30
N THR A 65 14.28 1.74 -15.40
CA THR A 65 13.86 0.47 -14.80
C THR A 65 13.28 -0.48 -15.86
N ILE A 66 12.39 -0.02 -16.72
CA ILE A 66 11.84 -0.82 -17.83
C ILE A 66 12.97 -1.33 -18.72
N ARG A 67 13.80 -0.42 -19.24
CA ARG A 67 14.94 -0.81 -20.10
C ARG A 67 15.91 -1.78 -19.42
N PHE A 68 16.11 -1.68 -18.11
CA PHE A 68 16.96 -2.60 -17.37
C PHE A 68 16.44 -4.03 -17.46
N PHE A 69 15.15 -4.26 -17.20
CA PHE A 69 14.57 -5.60 -17.24
C PHE A 69 14.45 -6.15 -18.67
N GLU A 70 14.05 -5.33 -19.63
CA GLU A 70 14.00 -5.72 -21.05
C GLU A 70 15.35 -6.18 -21.58
N ARG A 71 16.44 -5.42 -21.27
CA ARG A 71 17.82 -5.83 -21.61
C ARG A 71 18.27 -7.11 -20.92
N ARG A 72 17.59 -7.53 -19.87
CA ARG A 72 17.80 -8.81 -19.16
C ARG A 72 16.86 -9.91 -19.67
N GLY A 73 16.17 -9.70 -20.80
CA GLY A 73 15.29 -10.67 -21.42
C GLY A 73 13.91 -10.79 -20.77
N VAL A 74 13.56 -9.92 -19.82
CA VAL A 74 12.23 -9.92 -19.21
C VAL A 74 11.30 -9.02 -20.03
N LYS A 75 10.36 -9.62 -20.76
CA LYS A 75 9.30 -8.89 -21.45
C LYS A 75 8.35 -8.26 -20.43
N LEU A 76 7.94 -7.01 -20.67
CA LEU A 76 7.08 -6.25 -19.78
C LEU A 76 5.82 -5.78 -20.52
N ASP A 77 4.67 -5.80 -19.84
CA ASP A 77 3.40 -5.27 -20.31
C ASP A 77 2.99 -4.04 -19.50
N ILE A 78 2.36 -3.09 -20.18
CA ILE A 78 1.74 -1.92 -19.57
C ILE A 78 0.23 -2.17 -19.50
N GLU A 79 -0.31 -2.25 -18.29
CA GLU A 79 -1.73 -2.45 -18.03
C GLU A 79 -2.43 -1.13 -17.69
N ARG A 80 -3.76 -1.18 -17.57
CA ARG A 80 -4.61 -0.03 -17.19
C ARG A 80 -4.02 0.73 -15.99
N GLY A 81 -3.92 2.06 -16.12
CA GLY A 81 -3.32 2.96 -15.13
C GLY A 81 -1.79 2.93 -15.17
N ASP A 82 -1.22 2.62 -16.35
CA ASP A 82 0.21 2.65 -16.67
C ASP A 82 1.06 1.72 -15.78
N ARG A 83 0.43 0.69 -15.22
CA ARG A 83 1.10 -0.29 -14.35
C ARG A 83 1.92 -1.26 -15.19
N VAL A 84 3.20 -1.39 -14.88
CA VAL A 84 4.14 -2.26 -15.59
C VAL A 84 4.30 -3.58 -14.84
N PHE A 85 4.05 -4.69 -15.53
CA PHE A 85 4.18 -6.05 -15.00
C PHE A 85 5.03 -6.92 -15.96
N PRO A 86 5.66 -8.00 -15.46
CA PRO A 86 6.24 -8.99 -16.36
C PRO A 86 5.13 -9.65 -17.20
N HIS A 87 5.38 -9.81 -18.50
CA HIS A 87 4.45 -10.45 -19.46
C HIS A 87 3.98 -11.84 -19.00
N SER A 88 4.88 -12.59 -18.40
CA SER A 88 4.58 -13.93 -17.83
C SER A 88 3.60 -13.89 -16.65
N GLY A 89 3.34 -12.72 -16.06
CA GLY A 89 2.61 -12.58 -14.80
C GLY A 89 3.34 -13.17 -13.58
N LYS A 90 4.62 -13.51 -13.68
CA LYS A 90 5.39 -14.17 -12.60
C LYS A 90 6.45 -13.23 -12.01
N ALA A 91 6.32 -12.91 -10.74
CA ALA A 91 7.30 -12.11 -10.02
C ALA A 91 8.71 -12.77 -9.95
N TRP A 92 8.79 -14.07 -10.19
CA TRP A 92 10.05 -14.81 -10.26
C TRP A 92 10.97 -14.29 -11.35
N ASP A 93 10.47 -13.90 -12.52
CA ASP A 93 11.29 -13.43 -13.63
C ASP A 93 12.02 -12.14 -13.25
N ILE A 94 11.35 -11.26 -12.51
CA ILE A 94 11.96 -10.05 -11.97
C ILE A 94 13.03 -10.37 -10.92
N ALA A 95 12.71 -11.28 -9.99
CA ALA A 95 13.64 -11.67 -8.93
C ALA A 95 14.89 -12.35 -9.50
N ASN A 96 14.72 -13.27 -10.46
CA ASN A 96 15.83 -13.99 -11.11
C ASN A 96 16.71 -13.03 -11.91
N ALA A 97 16.12 -12.13 -12.74
CA ALA A 97 16.90 -11.15 -13.50
C ALA A 97 17.80 -10.28 -12.60
N LEU A 98 17.34 -9.92 -11.40
CA LEU A 98 18.15 -9.20 -10.42
C LEU A 98 19.26 -10.06 -9.83
N LEU A 99 18.98 -11.33 -9.51
CA LEU A 99 19.96 -12.26 -8.95
C LEU A 99 21.04 -12.61 -9.96
N ASP A 100 20.65 -12.95 -11.18
CA ASP A 100 21.57 -13.28 -12.28
C ASP A 100 22.50 -12.11 -12.57
N TYR A 101 21.94 -10.89 -12.57
CA TYR A 101 22.75 -9.69 -12.75
C TYR A 101 23.74 -9.46 -11.60
N CYS A 102 23.40 -9.79 -10.37
CA CYS A 102 24.35 -9.74 -9.26
C CYS A 102 25.49 -10.76 -9.46
N VAL A 103 25.15 -11.99 -9.83
CA VAL A 103 26.13 -13.07 -10.06
C VAL A 103 27.07 -12.74 -11.21
N GLU A 104 26.54 -12.30 -12.36
CA GLU A 104 27.32 -11.88 -13.53
C GLU A 104 28.31 -10.76 -13.24
N ASN A 105 27.97 -9.88 -12.30
CA ASN A 105 28.87 -8.81 -11.87
C ASN A 105 29.72 -9.17 -10.65
N GLY A 106 29.85 -10.45 -10.32
CA GLY A 106 30.76 -10.94 -9.29
C GLY A 106 30.33 -10.61 -7.85
N VAL A 107 29.03 -10.29 -7.62
CA VAL A 107 28.52 -10.06 -6.25
C VAL A 107 28.44 -11.38 -5.50
N LYS A 108 29.17 -11.49 -4.39
CA LYS A 108 29.05 -12.65 -3.49
C LYS A 108 27.82 -12.50 -2.59
N ILE A 109 26.86 -13.42 -2.70
CA ILE A 109 25.65 -13.42 -1.89
C ILE A 109 25.76 -14.44 -0.76
N LEU A 110 25.61 -14.01 0.48
CA LEU A 110 25.64 -14.88 1.67
C LEU A 110 24.26 -14.85 2.35
N TYR A 111 23.58 -15.97 2.30
CA TYR A 111 22.30 -16.20 2.93
C TYR A 111 22.42 -16.61 4.41
N ASN A 112 21.32 -16.55 5.16
CA ASN A 112 21.28 -16.89 6.58
C ASN A 112 22.35 -16.13 7.40
N THR A 113 22.61 -14.90 7.02
CA THR A 113 23.56 -14.02 7.69
C THR A 113 22.86 -12.74 8.13
N ARG A 114 22.57 -12.65 9.43
CA ARG A 114 21.94 -11.48 10.02
C ARG A 114 22.98 -10.50 10.49
N VAL A 115 23.03 -9.31 9.88
CA VAL A 115 23.84 -8.20 10.40
C VAL A 115 23.24 -7.74 11.73
N THR A 116 24.08 -7.62 12.73
CA THR A 116 23.70 -7.22 14.10
C THR A 116 24.12 -5.80 14.43
N GLU A 117 25.19 -5.31 13.79
CA GLU A 117 25.80 -4.01 14.10
C GLU A 117 26.56 -3.45 12.89
N LEU A 118 26.57 -2.13 12.75
CA LEU A 118 27.53 -1.40 11.89
C LEU A 118 28.73 -1.00 12.75
N MET A 119 29.92 -1.45 12.36
CA MET A 119 31.15 -1.15 13.10
C MET A 119 31.67 0.22 12.72
N THR A 120 31.98 1.05 13.71
CA THR A 120 32.47 2.42 13.51
C THR A 120 33.82 2.63 14.19
N LEU A 121 34.66 3.48 13.58
CA LEU A 121 35.92 3.95 14.13
C LEU A 121 36.12 5.41 13.73
N GLY A 122 36.34 6.30 14.69
CA GLY A 122 36.52 7.73 14.43
C GLY A 122 35.36 8.39 13.68
N GLY A 123 34.12 7.95 13.92
CA GLY A 123 32.94 8.48 13.24
C GLY A 123 32.71 7.92 11.83
N HIS A 124 33.47 6.92 11.39
CA HIS A 124 33.33 6.31 10.07
C HIS A 124 32.92 4.84 10.19
N VAL A 125 31.96 4.41 9.32
CA VAL A 125 31.62 3.00 9.20
C VAL A 125 32.72 2.28 8.44
N PHE A 126 33.28 1.21 9.03
CA PHE A 126 34.34 0.42 8.43
C PHE A 126 34.00 -1.06 8.26
N GLY A 127 32.78 -1.46 8.57
CA GLY A 127 32.35 -2.85 8.40
C GLY A 127 31.05 -3.19 9.13
N VAL A 128 30.78 -4.48 9.21
CA VAL A 128 29.59 -5.00 9.89
C VAL A 128 29.93 -6.22 10.75
N ARG A 129 29.24 -6.33 11.89
CA ARG A 129 29.16 -7.54 12.71
C ARG A 129 27.90 -8.32 12.30
N TYR A 130 27.98 -9.64 12.24
CA TYR A 130 26.87 -10.46 11.83
C TYR A 130 26.86 -11.83 12.49
N ARG A 131 25.71 -12.46 12.58
CA ARG A 131 25.56 -13.86 12.98
C ARG A 131 25.34 -14.74 11.74
N ASN A 132 26.06 -15.83 11.65
CA ASN A 132 25.94 -16.80 10.57
C ASN A 132 24.80 -17.81 10.87
N LYS A 133 24.54 -18.74 9.94
CA LYS A 133 23.52 -19.81 10.07
C LYS A 133 23.66 -20.64 11.36
N ARG A 134 24.89 -20.79 11.89
CA ARG A 134 25.18 -21.56 13.12
C ARG A 134 25.08 -20.70 14.39
N GLY A 135 24.66 -19.43 14.29
CA GLY A 135 24.58 -18.50 15.40
C GLY A 135 25.90 -17.84 15.81
N PHE A 136 27.04 -18.25 15.22
CA PHE A 136 28.34 -17.68 15.54
C PHE A 136 28.44 -16.23 15.04
N GLU A 137 28.94 -15.37 15.91
CA GLU A 137 29.26 -14.00 15.58
C GLU A 137 30.53 -13.92 14.72
N ARG A 138 30.50 -13.07 13.72
CA ARG A 138 31.59 -12.82 12.77
C ARG A 138 31.61 -11.35 12.41
N LYS A 139 32.74 -10.85 11.96
CA LYS A 139 32.89 -9.50 11.40
C LYS A 139 33.36 -9.56 9.93
N VAL A 140 33.05 -8.52 9.20
CA VAL A 140 33.67 -8.24 7.90
C VAL A 140 33.91 -6.75 7.79
N GLU A 141 35.11 -6.41 7.38
CA GLU A 141 35.53 -5.04 7.15
C GLU A 141 35.20 -4.64 5.70
N ALA A 142 34.70 -3.45 5.55
CA ALA A 142 34.36 -2.85 4.26
C ALA A 142 34.42 -1.33 4.37
N PRO A 143 35.03 -0.63 3.43
CA PRO A 143 35.14 0.84 3.48
C PRO A 143 33.79 1.55 3.26
N GLN A 144 32.80 0.84 2.77
CA GLN A 144 31.45 1.36 2.54
C GLN A 144 30.41 0.28 2.82
N VAL A 145 29.33 0.63 3.48
CA VAL A 145 28.20 -0.25 3.79
C VAL A 145 26.92 0.37 3.24
N ILE A 146 26.18 -0.40 2.42
CA ILE A 146 24.88 -0.01 1.90
C ILE A 146 23.80 -0.71 2.74
N VAL A 147 23.02 0.08 3.48
CA VAL A 147 21.89 -0.43 4.26
C VAL A 147 20.67 -0.51 3.36
N ALA A 148 20.24 -1.72 3.02
CA ALA A 148 19.11 -2.02 2.14
C ALA A 148 18.15 -3.04 2.77
N THR A 149 17.87 -2.87 4.07
CA THR A 149 17.15 -3.85 4.90
C THR A 149 15.63 -3.82 4.73
N GLY A 150 15.09 -2.87 3.98
CA GLY A 150 13.65 -2.60 3.90
C GLY A 150 13.12 -1.93 5.17
N GLY A 151 11.78 -1.82 5.26
CA GLY A 151 11.08 -1.25 6.40
C GLY A 151 10.61 -2.29 7.41
N LEU A 152 9.34 -2.18 7.83
CA LEU A 152 8.65 -3.10 8.75
C LEU A 152 7.53 -3.89 8.08
N SER A 153 7.11 -3.50 6.88
CA SER A 153 6.03 -4.17 6.16
C SER A 153 6.44 -5.56 5.69
N TYR A 154 5.54 -6.53 5.83
CA TYR A 154 5.79 -7.95 5.55
C TYR A 154 7.03 -8.50 6.28
N PRO A 155 7.08 -8.47 7.62
CA PRO A 155 8.28 -8.86 8.39
C PRO A 155 8.75 -10.29 8.10
N ALA A 156 7.85 -11.19 7.70
CA ALA A 156 8.19 -12.55 7.26
C ALA A 156 9.07 -12.60 6.00
N THR A 157 9.15 -11.49 5.23
CA THR A 157 10.07 -11.36 4.08
C THR A 157 11.44 -10.82 4.44
N GLY A 158 11.67 -10.54 5.72
CA GLY A 158 12.94 -10.03 6.23
C GLY A 158 12.94 -8.54 6.59
N SER A 159 11.87 -7.81 6.33
CA SER A 159 11.73 -6.38 6.64
C SER A 159 11.32 -6.19 8.11
N THR A 160 12.28 -6.24 9.02
CA THR A 160 12.06 -6.18 10.49
C THR A 160 12.61 -4.93 11.15
N GLY A 161 12.84 -3.85 10.37
CA GLY A 161 13.28 -2.56 10.90
C GLY A 161 14.76 -2.48 11.28
N ASP A 162 15.58 -3.47 10.92
CA ASP A 162 17.01 -3.46 11.28
C ASP A 162 17.73 -2.17 10.83
N GLY A 163 17.35 -1.60 9.67
CA GLY A 163 17.94 -0.38 9.15
C GLY A 163 17.63 0.87 9.99
N TYR A 164 16.44 0.95 10.56
CA TYR A 164 16.08 2.04 11.46
C TYR A 164 16.92 1.99 12.74
N ARG A 165 17.11 0.79 13.30
CA ARG A 165 17.97 0.59 14.46
C ARG A 165 19.41 0.99 14.15
N PHE A 166 19.98 0.52 13.03
CA PHE A 166 21.33 0.89 12.62
C PHE A 166 21.51 2.41 12.44
N ALA A 167 20.51 3.08 11.88
CA ALA A 167 20.55 4.52 11.74
C ALA A 167 20.51 5.23 13.08
N ALA A 168 19.65 4.80 14.00
CA ALA A 168 19.57 5.35 15.35
C ALA A 168 20.86 5.10 16.15
N ASP A 169 21.45 3.90 16.05
CA ASP A 169 22.73 3.54 16.69
C ASP A 169 23.89 4.44 16.21
N LEU A 170 23.78 4.99 14.99
CA LEU A 170 24.74 5.94 14.41
C LEU A 170 24.39 7.41 14.66
N GLY A 171 23.38 7.70 15.48
CA GLY A 171 22.97 9.06 15.86
C GLY A 171 22.00 9.73 14.89
N HIS A 172 21.47 9.00 13.90
CA HIS A 172 20.43 9.54 13.03
C HIS A 172 19.07 9.55 13.72
N THR A 173 18.29 10.58 13.44
CA THR A 173 16.90 10.68 13.86
C THR A 173 16.01 9.83 12.97
N VAL A 174 15.24 8.94 13.58
CA VAL A 174 14.23 8.14 12.89
C VAL A 174 12.84 8.71 13.18
N GLU A 175 12.18 9.24 12.16
CA GLU A 175 10.77 9.65 12.26
C GLU A 175 9.89 8.43 12.60
N PRO A 176 8.82 8.60 13.42
CA PRO A 176 7.96 7.50 13.83
C PRO A 176 7.51 6.64 12.66
N VAL A 177 7.77 5.34 12.76
CA VAL A 177 7.41 4.37 11.72
C VAL A 177 6.01 3.83 11.97
N ARG A 178 5.21 3.72 10.90
CA ARG A 178 3.83 3.27 10.96
C ARG A 178 3.42 2.55 9.69
N PRO A 179 2.37 1.69 9.73
CA PRO A 179 1.82 1.06 8.54
C PRO A 179 1.31 2.10 7.53
N SER A 180 1.50 1.86 6.26
CA SER A 180 0.97 2.67 5.18
C SER A 180 0.51 1.79 4.03
N LEU A 181 -0.51 2.19 3.28
CA LEU A 181 -1.21 1.33 2.35
C LEU A 181 -1.67 0.04 3.06
N THR A 182 -2.44 0.22 4.13
CA THR A 182 -2.90 -0.85 5.02
C THR A 182 -4.44 -0.88 5.06
N PRO A 183 -5.09 -2.05 5.28
CA PRO A 183 -6.51 -2.12 5.53
C PRO A 183 -6.94 -1.26 6.72
N LEU A 184 -8.14 -0.69 6.65
CA LEU A 184 -8.73 0.14 7.71
C LEU A 184 -9.78 -0.66 8.48
N VAL A 185 -9.73 -0.62 9.81
CA VAL A 185 -10.67 -1.33 10.67
C VAL A 185 -11.84 -0.41 11.00
N SER A 186 -13.04 -0.87 10.74
CA SER A 186 -14.27 -0.14 11.05
C SER A 186 -15.03 -0.79 12.19
N SER A 187 -15.61 0.03 13.05
CA SER A 187 -16.56 -0.39 14.10
C SER A 187 -17.99 -0.54 13.60
N HIS A 188 -18.25 -0.37 12.30
CA HIS A 188 -19.59 -0.49 11.75
C HIS A 188 -20.17 -1.90 12.00
N ASN A 189 -21.33 -1.99 12.61
CA ASN A 189 -21.95 -3.25 13.06
C ASN A 189 -22.18 -4.26 11.92
N GLN A 190 -22.29 -3.78 10.69
CA GLN A 190 -22.60 -4.59 9.52
C GLN A 190 -21.34 -5.15 8.81
N MET A 191 -20.14 -4.86 9.29
CA MET A 191 -18.88 -5.32 8.66
C MET A 191 -18.86 -6.85 8.41
N LYS A 192 -19.44 -7.63 9.33
CA LYS A 192 -19.50 -9.10 9.22
C LYS A 192 -20.26 -9.59 7.98
N TYR A 193 -21.28 -8.84 7.51
CA TYR A 193 -22.06 -9.19 6.32
C TYR A 193 -21.39 -8.78 5.01
N LEU A 194 -20.41 -7.89 5.09
CA LEU A 194 -19.71 -7.36 3.92
C LEU A 194 -18.46 -8.15 3.56
N HIS A 195 -18.05 -9.09 4.38
CA HIS A 195 -16.87 -9.91 4.12
C HIS A 195 -16.91 -10.56 2.74
N GLY A 196 -15.84 -10.39 1.96
CA GLY A 196 -15.72 -10.86 0.58
C GLY A 196 -16.39 -9.95 -0.48
N LEU A 197 -17.10 -8.90 -0.06
CA LEU A 197 -17.68 -7.94 -1.01
C LEU A 197 -16.57 -7.11 -1.68
N LEU A 198 -16.67 -6.97 -3.00
CA LEU A 198 -15.83 -6.12 -3.81
C LEU A 198 -16.69 -5.11 -4.58
N LEU A 199 -16.51 -3.84 -4.30
CA LEU A 199 -17.12 -2.71 -5.02
C LEU A 199 -16.13 -2.16 -6.04
N ARG A 200 -16.47 -2.15 -7.32
CA ARG A 200 -15.52 -1.79 -8.39
C ARG A 200 -15.48 -0.30 -8.71
N ASN A 201 -16.60 0.39 -8.62
CA ASN A 201 -16.76 1.79 -9.01
C ASN A 201 -17.43 2.57 -7.87
N VAL A 202 -16.70 2.75 -6.79
CA VAL A 202 -17.15 3.50 -5.62
C VAL A 202 -16.29 4.77 -5.48
N ARG A 203 -16.91 5.86 -5.07
CA ARG A 203 -16.19 7.04 -4.59
C ARG A 203 -16.15 6.97 -3.07
N ALA A 204 -14.97 7.13 -2.50
CA ALA A 204 -14.80 7.14 -1.06
C ALA A 204 -14.11 8.42 -0.62
N THR A 205 -14.72 9.10 0.34
CA THR A 205 -14.17 10.31 0.95
C THR A 205 -13.76 10.02 2.38
N LEU A 206 -12.50 10.24 2.70
CA LEU A 206 -11.98 10.20 4.06
C LEU A 206 -12.28 11.51 4.77
N TRP A 207 -12.90 11.41 5.93
CA TRP A 207 -13.20 12.55 6.80
C TRP A 207 -12.41 12.42 8.09
N VAL A 208 -11.85 13.53 8.55
CA VAL A 208 -11.17 13.66 9.84
C VAL A 208 -11.76 14.83 10.58
N ASP A 209 -12.30 14.62 11.79
CA ASP A 209 -13.01 15.61 12.62
C ASP A 209 -14.04 16.42 11.80
N ASP A 210 -14.87 15.68 11.05
CA ASP A 210 -15.95 16.24 10.21
C ASP A 210 -15.49 17.11 9.02
N THR A 211 -14.18 17.08 8.68
CA THR A 211 -13.63 17.74 7.49
C THR A 211 -13.21 16.67 6.45
N PRO A 212 -13.61 16.80 5.17
CA PRO A 212 -13.16 15.93 4.11
C PRO A 212 -11.68 16.22 3.79
N VAL A 213 -10.81 15.22 3.92
CA VAL A 213 -9.37 15.37 3.72
C VAL A 213 -8.86 14.71 2.45
N ARG A 214 -9.59 13.71 1.95
CA ARG A 214 -9.20 12.99 0.74
C ARG A 214 -10.37 12.29 0.08
N GLU A 215 -10.43 12.37 -1.24
CA GLU A 215 -11.38 11.63 -2.07
C GLU A 215 -10.63 10.73 -3.04
N GLU A 216 -11.13 9.50 -3.20
CA GLU A 216 -10.58 8.52 -4.14
C GLU A 216 -11.72 7.78 -4.83
N PHE A 217 -11.50 7.44 -6.11
CA PHE A 217 -12.44 6.65 -6.91
C PHE A 217 -11.80 5.33 -7.35
N GLY A 218 -12.57 4.24 -7.34
CA GLY A 218 -12.11 2.96 -7.83
C GLY A 218 -12.67 1.74 -7.09
N GLU A 219 -11.81 0.76 -6.88
CA GLU A 219 -12.14 -0.51 -6.24
C GLU A 219 -11.92 -0.44 -4.73
N LEU A 220 -12.92 -0.91 -3.97
CA LEU A 220 -12.91 -1.04 -2.52
C LEU A 220 -13.44 -2.42 -2.14
N GLY A 221 -12.77 -3.11 -1.25
CA GLY A 221 -13.15 -4.44 -0.77
C GLY A 221 -13.34 -4.49 0.73
N PHE A 222 -14.01 -5.54 1.20
CA PHE A 222 -14.24 -5.83 2.60
C PHE A 222 -13.71 -7.23 2.92
N SER A 223 -12.88 -7.34 3.94
CA SER A 223 -12.30 -8.60 4.40
C SER A 223 -12.36 -8.71 5.92
N GLU A 224 -11.92 -9.84 6.47
CA GLU A 224 -11.73 -10.03 7.92
C GLU A 224 -10.76 -9.00 8.53
N ARG A 225 -9.88 -8.43 7.71
CA ARG A 225 -8.89 -7.43 8.13
C ARG A 225 -9.44 -6.01 8.13
N GLY A 226 -10.65 -5.80 7.61
CA GLY A 226 -11.29 -4.51 7.49
C GLY A 226 -11.59 -4.11 6.04
N ILE A 227 -11.60 -2.80 5.79
CA ILE A 227 -11.82 -2.20 4.48
C ILE A 227 -10.49 -2.13 3.74
N GLU A 228 -10.42 -2.74 2.56
CA GLU A 228 -9.21 -2.88 1.75
C GLU A 228 -9.46 -2.53 0.27
N GLY A 229 -8.51 -2.86 -0.60
CA GLY A 229 -8.60 -2.51 -2.02
C GLY A 229 -7.91 -1.19 -2.35
N ALA A 230 -7.86 -0.85 -3.64
CA ALA A 230 -7.04 0.25 -4.12
C ALA A 230 -7.42 1.62 -3.51
N VAL A 231 -8.72 1.85 -3.32
CA VAL A 231 -9.24 3.10 -2.73
C VAL A 231 -8.86 3.20 -1.25
N ALA A 232 -9.18 2.16 -0.46
CA ALA A 232 -8.89 2.15 0.97
C ALA A 232 -7.38 2.29 1.25
N LEU A 233 -6.54 1.57 0.50
CA LEU A 233 -5.09 1.67 0.65
C LEU A 233 -4.57 3.09 0.37
N ARG A 234 -5.13 3.81 -0.62
CA ARG A 234 -4.68 5.18 -0.93
C ARG A 234 -5.05 6.20 0.14
N VAL A 235 -6.19 6.03 0.80
CA VAL A 235 -6.62 6.92 1.89
C VAL A 235 -6.03 6.52 3.24
N SER A 236 -5.53 5.29 3.39
CA SER A 236 -5.11 4.71 4.67
C SER A 236 -4.01 5.49 5.37
N ARG A 237 -3.08 6.11 4.63
CA ARG A 237 -2.01 6.89 5.25
C ARG A 237 -2.57 8.07 6.05
N ASP A 238 -3.48 8.82 5.43
CA ASP A 238 -4.08 9.99 6.10
C ASP A 238 -4.96 9.55 7.26
N ALA A 239 -5.63 8.40 7.12
CA ALA A 239 -6.43 7.80 8.20
C ALA A 239 -5.54 7.34 9.38
N VAL A 240 -4.43 6.66 9.10
CA VAL A 240 -3.47 6.19 10.12
C VAL A 240 -2.85 7.37 10.87
N ASP A 241 -2.41 8.41 10.14
CA ASP A 241 -1.84 9.61 10.75
C ASP A 241 -2.87 10.27 11.69
N ALA A 242 -4.13 10.44 11.26
CA ALA A 242 -5.19 11.01 12.07
C ALA A 242 -5.55 10.16 13.29
N LEU A 243 -5.57 8.82 13.16
CA LEU A 243 -5.85 7.91 14.30
C LEU A 243 -4.73 7.95 15.34
N ILE A 244 -3.47 8.04 14.92
CA ILE A 244 -2.32 8.19 15.85
C ILE A 244 -2.43 9.50 16.63
N ASP A 245 -2.90 10.56 15.97
CA ASP A 245 -3.14 11.86 16.61
C ASP A 245 -4.44 11.89 17.47
N GLY A 246 -5.12 10.75 17.63
CA GLY A 246 -6.34 10.65 18.44
C GLY A 246 -7.57 11.30 17.81
N ARG A 247 -7.56 11.59 16.52
CA ARG A 247 -8.64 12.26 15.80
C ARG A 247 -9.72 11.29 15.36
N ARG A 248 -10.94 11.78 15.20
CA ARG A 248 -12.07 10.97 14.71
C ARG A 248 -11.98 10.80 13.19
N VAL A 249 -12.08 9.54 12.74
CA VAL A 249 -11.94 9.19 11.33
C VAL A 249 -13.17 8.44 10.85
N LYS A 250 -13.71 8.81 9.68
CA LYS A 250 -14.78 8.08 8.99
C LYS A 250 -14.49 8.01 7.50
N LEU A 251 -14.92 6.92 6.88
CA LEU A 251 -14.91 6.74 5.44
C LEU A 251 -16.35 6.78 4.93
N VAL A 252 -16.64 7.72 4.04
CA VAL A 252 -17.97 7.91 3.45
C VAL A 252 -17.94 7.40 2.02
N LEU A 253 -18.84 6.47 1.69
CA LEU A 253 -18.90 5.81 0.39
C LEU A 253 -20.11 6.30 -0.43
N ASP A 254 -19.83 6.85 -1.60
CA ASP A 254 -20.83 7.02 -2.66
C ASP A 254 -20.84 5.76 -3.53
N LEU A 255 -21.90 4.96 -3.40
CA LEU A 255 -22.08 3.70 -4.12
C LEU A 255 -22.56 3.92 -5.56
N LYS A 256 -22.98 5.13 -5.92
CA LYS A 256 -23.51 5.49 -7.26
C LYS A 256 -22.88 6.80 -7.78
N PRO A 257 -21.55 6.88 -7.88
CA PRO A 257 -20.85 8.14 -8.17
C PRO A 257 -21.16 8.72 -9.57
N ALA A 258 -21.68 7.92 -10.49
CA ALA A 258 -22.09 8.36 -11.81
C ALA A 258 -23.46 9.04 -11.86
N LEU A 259 -24.25 8.96 -10.76
CA LEU A 259 -25.60 9.51 -10.68
C LEU A 259 -25.66 10.67 -9.68
N THR A 260 -26.35 11.75 -10.04
CA THR A 260 -26.76 12.77 -9.06
C THR A 260 -27.84 12.21 -8.12
N GLU A 261 -28.14 12.90 -7.04
CA GLU A 261 -29.22 12.49 -6.14
C GLU A 261 -30.57 12.45 -6.87
N GLU A 262 -30.85 13.44 -7.72
CA GLU A 262 -32.06 13.50 -8.54
C GLU A 262 -32.17 12.32 -9.52
N MET A 263 -31.10 12.05 -10.27
CA MET A 263 -31.05 10.91 -11.20
C MET A 263 -31.22 9.57 -10.46
N LEU A 264 -30.67 9.46 -9.25
CA LEU A 264 -30.80 8.25 -8.45
C LEU A 264 -32.23 8.10 -7.91
N LEU A 265 -32.87 9.20 -7.50
CA LEU A 265 -34.28 9.20 -7.07
C LEU A 265 -35.20 8.75 -8.23
N HIS A 266 -35.06 9.36 -9.42
CA HIS A 266 -35.81 8.95 -10.60
C HIS A 266 -35.58 7.47 -11.00
N ARG A 267 -34.36 6.98 -10.82
CA ARG A 267 -34.08 5.56 -11.03
C ARG A 267 -34.85 4.68 -10.03
N ILE A 268 -34.87 5.06 -8.74
CA ILE A 268 -35.60 4.34 -7.70
C ILE A 268 -37.11 4.34 -8.02
N GLU A 269 -37.66 5.47 -8.43
CA GLU A 269 -39.10 5.61 -8.80
C GLU A 269 -39.43 4.73 -10.01
N ARG A 270 -38.56 4.68 -11.03
CA ARG A 270 -38.74 3.81 -12.18
C ARG A 270 -38.70 2.33 -11.81
N GLU A 271 -37.71 1.91 -10.98
CA GLU A 271 -37.64 0.53 -10.50
C GLU A 271 -38.91 0.14 -9.72
N LEU A 272 -39.43 1.06 -8.88
CA LEU A 272 -40.68 0.85 -8.14
C LEU A 272 -41.90 0.76 -9.04
N ALA A 273 -41.96 1.52 -10.13
CA ALA A 273 -43.06 1.45 -11.09
C ALA A 273 -43.12 0.13 -11.87
N GLU A 274 -41.97 -0.57 -11.98
CA GLU A 274 -41.87 -1.88 -12.63
C GLU A 274 -42.07 -3.07 -11.65
N MET A 275 -42.23 -2.78 -10.34
CA MET A 275 -42.36 -3.80 -9.30
C MET A 275 -43.85 -3.99 -8.90
N GLU A 276 -44.19 -5.22 -8.51
CA GLU A 276 -45.47 -5.48 -7.92
C GLU A 276 -45.60 -4.81 -6.54
N PRO A 277 -46.75 -4.21 -6.19
CA PRO A 277 -46.93 -3.50 -4.92
C PRO A 277 -46.63 -4.33 -3.65
N THR A 278 -46.70 -5.66 -3.77
CA THR A 278 -46.49 -6.64 -2.71
C THR A 278 -45.05 -7.18 -2.69
N GLU A 279 -44.18 -6.74 -3.60
CA GLU A 279 -42.78 -7.10 -3.52
C GLU A 279 -42.11 -6.45 -2.31
N PHE A 280 -41.01 -7.10 -1.83
CA PHE A 280 -40.32 -6.64 -0.63
C PHE A 280 -39.27 -5.56 -0.93
N PHE A 281 -39.03 -4.69 0.03
CA PHE A 281 -37.99 -3.67 -0.03
C PHE A 281 -36.59 -4.27 -0.33
N ALA A 282 -36.31 -5.47 0.16
CA ALA A 282 -35.08 -6.19 -0.18
C ALA A 282 -34.92 -6.41 -1.68
N GLU A 283 -36.00 -6.62 -2.45
CA GLU A 283 -35.93 -6.82 -3.89
C GLU A 283 -35.54 -5.50 -4.61
N LEU A 284 -36.11 -4.38 -4.17
CA LEU A 284 -35.69 -3.06 -4.66
C LEU A 284 -34.18 -2.84 -4.41
N LEU A 285 -33.70 -3.13 -3.20
CA LEU A 285 -32.27 -2.99 -2.88
C LEU A 285 -31.41 -3.89 -3.75
N ARG A 286 -31.83 -5.10 -4.09
CA ARG A 286 -31.09 -6.02 -4.99
C ARG A 286 -30.93 -5.46 -6.41
N LYS A 287 -31.88 -4.65 -6.88
CA LYS A 287 -31.75 -3.96 -8.18
C LYS A 287 -30.73 -2.81 -8.11
N LEU A 288 -30.49 -2.26 -6.92
CA LEU A 288 -29.64 -1.09 -6.71
C LEU A 288 -28.19 -1.44 -6.30
N VAL A 289 -27.99 -2.48 -5.48
CA VAL A 289 -26.68 -2.80 -4.87
C VAL A 289 -26.40 -4.30 -4.88
N PRO A 290 -25.12 -4.72 -4.74
CA PRO A 290 -24.76 -6.12 -4.53
C PRO A 290 -25.46 -6.71 -3.30
N ARG A 291 -25.82 -8.00 -3.38
CA ARG A 291 -26.56 -8.73 -2.35
C ARG A 291 -26.04 -8.56 -0.91
N PRO A 292 -24.71 -8.56 -0.62
CA PRO A 292 -24.22 -8.36 0.74
C PRO A 292 -24.56 -6.99 1.36
N LEU A 293 -24.88 -5.97 0.55
CA LEU A 293 -25.28 -4.64 1.05
C LEU A 293 -26.77 -4.52 1.35
N VAL A 294 -27.59 -5.49 0.95
CA VAL A 294 -29.06 -5.40 1.10
C VAL A 294 -29.48 -5.29 2.56
N MET A 295 -29.02 -6.20 3.41
CA MET A 295 -29.38 -6.17 4.83
C MET A 295 -28.74 -4.98 5.56
N PRO A 296 -27.43 -4.68 5.38
CA PRO A 296 -26.81 -3.49 5.94
C PRO A 296 -27.57 -2.19 5.61
N LEU A 297 -27.99 -2.00 4.38
CA LEU A 297 -28.74 -0.81 3.99
C LEU A 297 -30.16 -0.78 4.56
N ALA A 298 -30.85 -1.92 4.64
CA ALA A 298 -32.15 -1.99 5.27
C ALA A 298 -32.10 -1.62 6.76
N GLU A 299 -31.09 -2.12 7.47
CA GLU A 299 -30.86 -1.78 8.89
C GLU A 299 -30.44 -0.31 9.07
N GLU A 300 -29.55 0.23 8.24
CA GLU A 300 -29.11 1.63 8.27
C GLU A 300 -30.30 2.60 8.04
N LEU A 301 -31.24 2.17 7.22
CA LEU A 301 -32.46 2.94 6.90
C LEU A 301 -33.58 2.75 7.95
N ASP A 302 -33.42 1.82 8.88
CA ASP A 302 -34.48 1.38 9.77
C ASP A 302 -35.77 1.02 9.01
N ILE A 303 -35.61 0.32 7.89
CA ILE A 303 -36.71 -0.21 7.07
C ILE A 303 -36.59 -1.73 7.04
N HIS A 304 -37.60 -2.42 7.55
CA HIS A 304 -37.58 -3.87 7.55
C HIS A 304 -37.51 -4.41 6.11
N SER A 305 -36.59 -5.32 5.82
CA SER A 305 -36.31 -5.85 4.49
C SER A 305 -37.51 -6.51 3.80
N LYS A 306 -38.50 -6.97 4.59
CA LYS A 306 -39.78 -7.57 4.11
C LYS A 306 -40.94 -6.57 4.09
N ASN A 307 -40.72 -5.27 4.29
CA ASN A 307 -41.73 -4.27 4.04
C ASN A 307 -42.08 -4.26 2.55
N TYR A 308 -43.36 -4.12 2.24
CA TYR A 308 -43.80 -3.99 0.85
C TYR A 308 -43.34 -2.66 0.27
N VAL A 309 -42.92 -2.68 -1.00
CA VAL A 309 -42.45 -1.47 -1.70
C VAL A 309 -43.57 -0.40 -1.82
N SER A 310 -44.82 -0.83 -1.90
CA SER A 310 -45.98 0.08 -1.90
C SER A 310 -46.13 0.94 -0.63
N LYS A 311 -45.49 0.58 0.47
CA LYS A 311 -45.51 1.32 1.73
C LYS A 311 -44.37 2.33 1.86
N LEU A 312 -43.44 2.37 0.89
CA LEU A 312 -42.32 3.31 0.94
C LEU A 312 -42.81 4.75 0.74
N THR A 313 -42.55 5.57 1.73
CA THR A 313 -42.81 7.00 1.69
C THR A 313 -41.77 7.75 0.86
N ASP A 314 -42.12 8.95 0.39
CA ASP A 314 -41.14 9.80 -0.32
C ASP A 314 -39.96 10.21 0.56
N ALA A 315 -40.17 10.35 1.86
CA ALA A 315 -39.12 10.61 2.83
C ALA A 315 -38.13 9.44 2.91
N GLU A 316 -38.62 8.20 2.90
CA GLU A 316 -37.78 6.98 2.91
C GLU A 316 -37.02 6.81 1.59
N LYS A 317 -37.63 7.11 0.44
CA LYS A 317 -36.96 7.11 -0.87
C LYS A 317 -35.80 8.11 -0.88
N ARG A 318 -36.02 9.34 -0.41
CA ARG A 318 -34.96 10.36 -0.30
C ARG A 318 -33.87 9.96 0.69
N ARG A 319 -34.21 9.32 1.82
CA ARG A 319 -33.26 8.79 2.77
C ARG A 319 -32.41 7.67 2.15
N LEU A 320 -33.03 6.77 1.36
CA LEU A 320 -32.32 5.75 0.57
C LEU A 320 -31.31 6.38 -0.40
N VAL A 321 -31.70 7.42 -1.12
CA VAL A 321 -30.78 8.17 -2.01
C VAL A 321 -29.57 8.68 -1.22
N LYS A 322 -29.80 9.38 -0.10
CA LYS A 322 -28.73 9.93 0.73
C LYS A 322 -27.79 8.84 1.26
N THR A 323 -28.35 7.72 1.72
CA THR A 323 -27.56 6.59 2.21
C THR A 323 -26.73 5.95 1.09
N LEU A 324 -27.28 5.78 -0.11
CA LEU A 324 -26.53 5.27 -1.27
C LEU A 324 -25.41 6.22 -1.73
N LYS A 325 -25.57 7.52 -1.49
CA LYS A 325 -24.57 8.55 -1.80
C LYS A 325 -23.58 8.81 -0.66
N GLY A 326 -23.87 8.34 0.55
CA GLY A 326 -23.09 8.68 1.74
C GLY A 326 -23.06 7.58 2.80
N LEU A 327 -22.92 6.30 2.41
CA LEU A 327 -22.80 5.20 3.37
C LEU A 327 -21.52 5.35 4.19
N THR A 328 -21.68 5.49 5.52
CA THR A 328 -20.59 5.92 6.40
C THR A 328 -20.05 4.77 7.24
N PHE A 329 -18.72 4.64 7.25
CA PHE A 329 -17.98 3.68 8.06
C PHE A 329 -17.08 4.42 9.06
N PRO A 330 -17.36 4.39 10.37
CA PRO A 330 -16.43 4.86 11.39
C PRO A 330 -15.14 4.03 11.34
N ILE A 331 -13.99 4.67 11.25
CA ILE A 331 -12.69 4.01 11.25
C ILE A 331 -12.07 4.18 12.64
N VAL A 332 -11.79 3.05 13.29
CA VAL A 332 -11.33 3.03 14.69
C VAL A 332 -9.91 2.49 14.85
N ASP A 333 -9.39 1.80 13.82
CA ASP A 333 -8.05 1.22 13.84
C ASP A 333 -7.58 0.91 12.41
N TYR A 334 -6.38 0.37 12.28
CA TYR A 334 -5.78 -0.06 11.03
C TYR A 334 -5.02 -1.38 11.19
N ALA A 335 -4.89 -2.12 10.09
CA ALA A 335 -4.18 -3.40 10.13
C ALA A 335 -2.66 -3.19 10.34
N PRO A 336 -1.99 -4.09 11.10
CA PRO A 336 -0.59 -3.95 11.45
C PRO A 336 0.35 -4.18 10.25
N PHE A 337 1.67 -4.07 10.48
CA PHE A 337 2.71 -4.15 9.45
C PHE A 337 2.69 -5.43 8.61
N GLU A 338 2.17 -6.51 9.14
CA GLU A 338 2.01 -7.79 8.44
C GLU A 338 1.13 -7.68 7.20
N TYR A 339 0.20 -6.73 7.19
CA TYR A 339 -0.77 -6.50 6.11
C TYR A 339 -0.54 -5.19 5.36
N ALA A 340 0.36 -4.35 5.84
CA ALA A 340 0.69 -3.09 5.20
C ALA A 340 1.58 -3.30 3.98
N VAL A 341 1.24 -2.68 2.84
CA VAL A 341 2.05 -2.77 1.62
C VAL A 341 3.39 -2.07 1.79
N THR A 342 3.44 -0.99 2.58
CA THR A 342 4.65 -0.22 2.83
C THR A 342 4.67 0.36 4.24
N THR A 343 5.86 0.79 4.65
CA THR A 343 6.12 1.47 5.92
C THR A 343 6.23 2.98 5.67
N ALA A 344 5.47 3.79 6.39
CA ALA A 344 5.73 5.22 6.52
C ALA A 344 6.66 5.48 7.69
N GLY A 345 7.33 6.64 7.71
CA GLY A 345 8.46 6.91 8.60
C GLY A 345 9.80 6.64 7.90
N ARG A 346 10.84 7.30 8.36
CA ARG A 346 12.15 7.29 7.69
C ARG A 346 13.25 7.81 8.61
N VAL A 347 14.48 7.62 8.20
CA VAL A 347 15.60 8.47 8.68
C VAL A 347 15.36 9.89 8.14
N ARG A 348 15.56 10.91 8.96
CA ARG A 348 15.39 12.31 8.55
C ARG A 348 16.22 12.62 7.32
N SER A 349 15.58 13.20 6.28
CA SER A 349 16.23 13.44 5.00
C SER A 349 17.27 14.56 5.01
N ASP A 350 17.18 15.50 5.95
CA ASP A 350 18.20 16.53 6.17
C ASP A 350 19.48 15.96 6.80
N GLU A 351 19.43 14.76 7.35
CA GLU A 351 20.59 14.01 7.87
C GLU A 351 21.22 13.06 6.84
N VAL A 352 20.72 13.06 5.60
CA VAL A 352 21.22 12.22 4.50
C VAL A 352 21.53 13.09 3.30
N HIS A 353 22.68 12.87 2.66
CA HIS A 353 23.04 13.56 1.42
C HIS A 353 22.24 13.00 0.24
N PRO A 354 21.52 13.80 -0.53
CA PRO A 354 20.63 13.31 -1.58
C PRO A 354 21.37 12.62 -2.74
N SER A 355 22.55 13.08 -3.11
CA SER A 355 23.29 12.51 -4.23
C SER A 355 23.92 11.15 -3.90
N PRO A 356 24.80 11.01 -2.89
CA PRO A 356 25.39 9.72 -2.55
C PRO A 356 24.46 8.85 -1.68
N MET A 357 23.33 9.36 -1.21
CA MET A 357 22.47 8.72 -0.21
C MET A 357 23.26 8.29 1.05
N ALA A 358 24.27 9.08 1.44
CA ALA A 358 25.14 8.81 2.57
C ALA A 358 24.67 9.58 3.82
N GLY A 359 24.70 8.91 4.98
CA GLY A 359 24.42 9.54 6.26
C GLY A 359 25.41 10.65 6.59
N ARG A 360 24.96 11.67 7.28
CA ARG A 360 25.81 12.81 7.70
C ARG A 360 26.53 12.56 9.04
N HIS A 361 25.97 11.70 9.90
CA HIS A 361 26.49 11.45 11.24
C HIS A 361 27.58 10.38 11.31
N ALA A 362 27.55 9.38 10.43
CA ALA A 362 28.64 8.40 10.29
C ALA A 362 28.98 8.25 8.80
N ARG A 363 30.14 8.74 8.42
CA ARG A 363 30.67 8.67 7.06
C ARG A 363 31.51 7.44 6.81
#